data_beb7964e8ed575d5340064c31456eb90
#
_entry.id   beb7964e8ed575d5340064c31456eb90
#
_cell.length_a   1.000
_cell.length_b   1.000
_cell.length_c   1.000
_cell.angle_alpha   90.00
_cell.angle_beta   90.00
_cell.angle_gamma   90.00
#
_symmetry.space_group_name_H-M   'P 1'
#
loop_
_entity.id
_entity.type
_entity.pdbx_description
1 polymer ?
#
loop_
_entity_poly.entity_id
_entity_poly.type
_entity_poly.pdbx_seq_one_letter_code
_entity_poly.pdbx_strand_id
1 'polypeptide(L)'
;MSTGTVSIVILLALSFTFDNAKAQDQSAQHSVYPLSRFQPGQWVEKVSGDFTKPGDPFVFRIHQDAGYITLPHTHPIDENITVVKGSWSLGMGRRFNRAALEPMDTGTFGMAPKDMAHFAWSKTETILQIHGIGPFASTIVEPVYELTDKGIFSLTSLLLPGRPTSSNPPDCFALKVNAKVLGEFGEGVVVGGRCSPSNQITQYWVQKANSERFWASLQELKIR
;
A
#
# COMPACT_ATOMS: atom_id res chain seq x y z
N MET A 1 -82.12 -9.36 -34.92
CA MET A 1 -80.86 -9.67 -35.62
C MET A 1 -79.71 -8.91 -34.87
N SER A 2 -78.99 -9.60 -34.02
CA SER A 2 -77.91 -8.98 -33.20
C SER A 2 -76.60 -9.41 -33.83
N THR A 3 -75.84 -8.47 -34.32
CA THR A 3 -74.48 -8.68 -34.89
C THR A 3 -73.47 -8.53 -33.72
N GLY A 4 -72.98 -9.67 -33.26
CA GLY A 4 -71.90 -9.67 -32.27
C GLY A 4 -70.52 -9.37 -32.91
N THR A 5 -69.86 -8.34 -32.45
CA THR A 5 -68.52 -7.99 -32.83
C THR A 5 -67.51 -8.78 -31.97
N VAL A 6 -66.72 -9.64 -32.60
CA VAL A 6 -65.64 -10.38 -31.96
C VAL A 6 -64.39 -9.50 -31.98
N SER A 7 -63.95 -9.03 -30.82
CA SER A 7 -62.66 -8.34 -30.66
C SER A 7 -61.55 -9.38 -30.46
N ILE A 8 -60.63 -9.43 -31.43
CA ILE A 8 -59.42 -10.22 -31.38
C ILE A 8 -58.36 -9.40 -30.63
N VAL A 9 -57.99 -9.82 -29.42
CA VAL A 9 -56.84 -9.29 -28.66
C VAL A 9 -55.60 -10.01 -29.16
N ILE A 10 -54.74 -9.33 -29.88
CA ILE A 10 -53.42 -9.85 -30.26
C ILE A 10 -52.45 -9.58 -29.09
N LEU A 11 -52.11 -10.65 -28.36
CA LEU A 11 -51.04 -10.60 -27.38
C LEU A 11 -49.71 -10.65 -28.11
N LEU A 12 -49.00 -9.48 -28.22
CA LEU A 12 -47.59 -9.48 -28.59
C LEU A 12 -46.74 -10.02 -27.44
N ALA A 13 -46.28 -11.26 -27.58
CA ALA A 13 -45.25 -11.80 -26.70
C ALA A 13 -43.90 -11.19 -27.11
N LEU A 14 -43.41 -10.21 -26.32
CA LEU A 14 -42.02 -9.78 -26.38
C LEU A 14 -41.12 -10.86 -25.79
N SER A 15 -40.52 -11.66 -26.65
CA SER A 15 -39.44 -12.58 -26.27
C SER A 15 -38.18 -11.76 -26.02
N PHE A 16 -37.85 -11.52 -24.75
CA PHE A 16 -36.50 -11.06 -24.35
C PHE A 16 -35.55 -12.23 -24.52
N THR A 17 -34.77 -12.22 -25.58
CA THR A 17 -33.58 -13.04 -25.67
C THR A 17 -32.53 -12.43 -24.75
N PHE A 18 -32.31 -13.05 -23.59
CA PHE A 18 -31.09 -12.77 -22.82
C PHE A 18 -29.92 -13.29 -23.65
N ASP A 19 -29.24 -12.40 -24.35
CA ASP A 19 -27.90 -12.71 -24.82
C ASP A 19 -27.09 -13.09 -23.58
N ASN A 20 -26.70 -14.36 -23.51
CA ASN A 20 -25.68 -14.83 -22.62
C ASN A 20 -24.37 -14.15 -23.04
N ALA A 21 -24.18 -12.92 -22.57
CA ALA A 21 -22.86 -12.31 -22.57
C ALA A 21 -21.98 -13.31 -21.79
N LYS A 22 -21.17 -14.08 -22.50
CA LYS A 22 -20.10 -14.88 -21.93
C LYS A 22 -19.35 -13.92 -21.03
N ALA A 23 -19.44 -14.15 -19.71
CA ALA A 23 -18.55 -13.53 -18.77
C ALA A 23 -17.15 -13.82 -19.33
N GLN A 24 -16.51 -12.82 -19.90
CA GLN A 24 -15.11 -12.94 -20.25
C GLN A 24 -14.40 -13.26 -18.95
N ASP A 25 -13.84 -14.46 -18.91
CA ASP A 25 -12.88 -14.85 -17.88
C ASP A 25 -11.71 -13.87 -18.00
N GLN A 26 -11.88 -12.71 -17.36
CA GLN A 26 -10.79 -11.83 -17.04
C GLN A 26 -10.07 -12.48 -15.84
N SER A 27 -9.36 -13.57 -16.12
CA SER A 27 -8.23 -13.94 -15.29
C SER A 27 -7.31 -12.72 -15.34
N ALA A 28 -7.54 -11.81 -14.39
CA ALA A 28 -6.75 -10.61 -14.23
C ALA A 28 -5.29 -11.08 -14.17
N GLN A 29 -4.52 -10.74 -15.19
CA GLN A 29 -3.09 -10.96 -15.16
C GLN A 29 -2.55 -10.12 -14.01
N HIS A 30 -2.47 -10.72 -12.81
CA HIS A 30 -1.88 -10.11 -11.65
C HIS A 30 -0.39 -9.91 -11.92
N SER A 31 -0.04 -8.73 -12.39
CA SER A 31 1.36 -8.35 -12.45
C SER A 31 1.76 -7.88 -11.06
N VAL A 32 2.39 -8.77 -10.31
CA VAL A 32 3.02 -8.45 -9.03
C VAL A 32 4.26 -7.62 -9.32
N TYR A 33 4.27 -6.37 -8.88
CA TYR A 33 5.46 -5.53 -8.87
C TYR A 33 6.04 -5.60 -7.46
N PRO A 34 7.06 -6.42 -7.18
CA PRO A 34 7.66 -6.45 -5.85
C PRO A 34 8.27 -5.09 -5.57
N LEU A 35 7.73 -4.38 -4.60
CA LEU A 35 8.31 -3.14 -4.08
C LEU A 35 9.65 -3.36 -3.35
N SER A 36 10.17 -4.58 -3.32
CA SER A 36 11.58 -4.81 -2.99
C SER A 36 12.53 -4.03 -3.90
N ARG A 37 12.04 -3.58 -5.07
CA ARG A 37 12.75 -2.59 -5.91
C ARG A 37 12.52 -1.14 -5.48
N PHE A 38 11.53 -0.86 -4.67
CA PHE A 38 11.09 0.49 -4.30
C PHE A 38 11.24 0.73 -2.81
N GLN A 39 10.78 -0.17 -1.97
CA GLN A 39 10.95 -0.12 -0.51
C GLN A 39 10.91 -1.52 0.10
N PRO A 40 11.80 -1.82 1.07
CA PRO A 40 11.71 -3.06 1.82
C PRO A 40 10.37 -3.18 2.55
N GLY A 41 9.78 -4.36 2.56
CA GLY A 41 8.57 -4.66 3.32
C GLY A 41 7.27 -4.11 2.76
N GLN A 42 7.30 -3.57 1.53
CA GLN A 42 6.09 -3.15 0.82
C GLN A 42 6.19 -3.51 -0.66
N TRP A 43 5.10 -3.98 -1.25
CA TRP A 43 5.00 -4.24 -2.68
C TRP A 43 3.59 -3.99 -3.21
N VAL A 44 3.47 -3.74 -4.52
CA VAL A 44 2.19 -3.41 -5.19
C VAL A 44 1.79 -4.52 -6.13
N GLU A 45 0.53 -4.90 -6.05
CA GLU A 45 -0.16 -5.80 -6.98
C GLU A 45 -1.09 -4.97 -7.86
N LYS A 46 -0.88 -4.97 -9.17
CA LYS A 46 -1.80 -4.34 -10.12
C LYS A 46 -3.03 -5.24 -10.28
N VAL A 47 -4.22 -4.70 -9.99
CA VAL A 47 -5.48 -5.44 -10.14
C VAL A 47 -6.18 -5.04 -11.44
N SER A 48 -6.32 -3.73 -11.71
CA SER A 48 -6.99 -3.23 -12.92
C SER A 48 -6.51 -1.82 -13.26
N GLY A 49 -6.57 -1.46 -14.53
CA GLY A 49 -6.24 -0.14 -15.03
C GLY A 49 -4.76 0.22 -14.92
N ASP A 50 -4.43 1.49 -15.11
CA ASP A 50 -3.07 2.01 -14.99
C ASP A 50 -3.06 3.29 -14.15
N PHE A 51 -2.64 3.15 -12.90
CA PHE A 51 -2.62 4.27 -11.94
C PHE A 51 -1.66 5.41 -12.34
N THR A 52 -0.79 5.20 -13.33
CA THR A 52 0.14 6.23 -13.83
C THR A 52 -0.47 7.11 -14.91
N LYS A 53 -1.57 6.67 -15.52
CA LYS A 53 -2.20 7.36 -16.66
C LYS A 53 -3.28 8.34 -16.22
N PRO A 54 -3.26 9.57 -16.73
CA PRO A 54 -4.34 10.52 -16.49
C PRO A 54 -5.68 10.02 -17.03
N GLY A 55 -6.73 10.12 -16.20
CA GLY A 55 -8.10 9.76 -16.56
C GLY A 55 -8.42 8.27 -16.53
N ASP A 56 -7.45 7.38 -16.36
CA ASP A 56 -7.68 5.93 -16.26
C ASP A 56 -8.22 5.56 -14.88
N PRO A 57 -9.34 4.84 -14.78
CA PRO A 57 -9.74 4.16 -13.57
C PRO A 57 -8.73 3.07 -13.22
N PHE A 58 -8.34 3.01 -11.94
CA PHE A 58 -7.40 2.00 -11.51
C PHE A 58 -7.82 1.33 -10.20
N VAL A 59 -7.33 0.11 -10.02
CA VAL A 59 -7.31 -0.61 -8.75
C VAL A 59 -5.94 -1.28 -8.62
N PHE A 60 -5.29 -1.08 -7.50
CA PHE A 60 -4.11 -1.85 -7.12
C PHE A 60 -4.15 -2.21 -5.63
N ARG A 61 -3.34 -3.17 -5.23
CA ARG A 61 -3.17 -3.53 -3.82
C ARG A 61 -1.77 -3.23 -3.35
N ILE A 62 -1.67 -2.76 -2.12
CA ILE A 62 -0.42 -2.59 -1.40
C ILE A 62 -0.36 -3.70 -0.35
N HIS A 63 0.71 -4.47 -0.39
CA HIS A 63 1.05 -5.46 0.63
C HIS A 63 2.13 -4.88 1.53
N GLN A 64 1.94 -4.94 2.82
CA GLN A 64 2.87 -4.42 3.82
C GLN A 64 3.16 -5.46 4.88
N ASP A 65 4.45 -5.63 5.21
CA ASP A 65 4.88 -6.48 6.31
C ASP A 65 4.41 -5.91 7.66
N ALA A 66 4.30 -6.76 8.68
CA ALA A 66 4.00 -6.33 10.03
C ALA A 66 5.00 -5.28 10.53
N GLY A 67 4.51 -4.27 11.25
CA GLY A 67 5.32 -3.17 11.78
C GLY A 67 5.64 -2.05 10.77
N TYR A 68 5.23 -2.17 9.52
CA TYR A 68 5.52 -1.16 8.49
C TYR A 68 4.86 0.18 8.83
N ILE A 69 5.67 1.24 8.88
CA ILE A 69 5.18 2.63 8.99
C ILE A 69 5.21 3.28 7.61
N THR A 70 4.05 3.67 7.10
CA THR A 70 3.95 4.54 5.94
C THR A 70 4.17 5.97 6.42
N LEU A 71 5.31 6.55 6.08
CA LEU A 71 5.69 7.90 6.52
C LEU A 71 4.84 8.99 5.86
N PRO A 72 4.77 10.20 6.44
CA PRO A 72 3.93 11.28 5.93
C PRO A 72 4.19 11.60 4.46
N HIS A 73 3.14 11.54 3.66
CA HIS A 73 3.15 11.77 2.22
C HIS A 73 1.82 12.35 1.74
N THR A 74 1.77 12.79 0.49
CA THR A 74 0.58 13.32 -0.17
C THR A 74 0.36 12.63 -1.51
N HIS A 75 -0.87 12.70 -2.02
CA HIS A 75 -1.24 12.27 -3.37
C HIS A 75 -1.90 13.41 -4.15
N PRO A 76 -1.75 13.46 -5.49
CA PRO A 76 -2.38 14.47 -6.34
C PRO A 76 -3.89 14.23 -6.57
N ILE A 77 -4.44 13.16 -6.02
CA ILE A 77 -5.86 12.78 -6.08
C ILE A 77 -6.29 12.24 -4.71
N ASP A 78 -7.60 12.10 -4.49
CA ASP A 78 -8.12 11.39 -3.32
C ASP A 78 -7.67 9.92 -3.35
N GLU A 79 -7.16 9.44 -2.23
CA GLU A 79 -6.80 8.04 -2.05
C GLU A 79 -7.95 7.30 -1.37
N ASN A 80 -8.66 6.45 -2.12
CA ASN A 80 -9.69 5.58 -1.57
C ASN A 80 -9.05 4.26 -1.14
N ILE A 81 -9.20 3.92 0.14
CA ILE A 81 -8.48 2.83 0.80
C ILE A 81 -9.50 1.83 1.36
N THR A 82 -9.35 0.56 1.01
CA THR A 82 -10.07 -0.54 1.67
C THR A 82 -9.06 -1.50 2.29
N VAL A 83 -9.20 -1.82 3.57
CA VAL A 83 -8.38 -2.85 4.21
C VAL A 83 -8.92 -4.21 3.84
N VAL A 84 -8.17 -4.94 2.99
CA VAL A 84 -8.54 -6.28 2.51
C VAL A 84 -8.13 -7.36 3.51
N LYS A 85 -6.98 -7.16 4.18
CA LYS A 85 -6.44 -8.09 5.17
C LYS A 85 -5.64 -7.34 6.23
N GLY A 86 -5.67 -7.81 7.46
CA GLY A 86 -4.81 -7.35 8.54
C GLY A 86 -5.42 -6.24 9.38
N SER A 87 -4.58 -5.65 10.23
CA SER A 87 -4.91 -4.51 11.09
C SER A 87 -3.98 -3.34 10.72
N TRP A 88 -4.59 -2.27 10.28
CA TRP A 88 -3.94 -1.08 9.79
C TRP A 88 -4.45 0.16 10.54
N SER A 89 -3.71 1.23 10.52
CA SER A 89 -4.15 2.47 11.15
C SER A 89 -3.72 3.65 10.31
N LEU A 90 -4.62 4.63 10.13
CA LEU A 90 -4.41 5.85 9.36
C LEU A 90 -4.33 7.05 10.29
N GLY A 91 -3.40 7.96 10.04
CA GLY A 91 -3.28 9.23 10.72
C GLY A 91 -3.10 10.38 9.73
N MET A 92 -3.65 11.53 10.06
CA MET A 92 -3.55 12.73 9.23
C MET A 92 -2.48 13.67 9.75
N GLY A 93 -1.76 14.34 8.85
CA GLY A 93 -0.77 15.35 9.18
C GLY A 93 0.61 15.13 8.56
N ARG A 94 1.47 16.12 8.72
CA ARG A 94 2.81 16.18 8.12
C ARG A 94 3.89 15.48 8.95
N ARG A 95 3.57 15.06 10.19
CA ARG A 95 4.50 14.37 11.09
C ARG A 95 3.83 13.10 11.61
N PHE A 96 4.57 12.01 11.59
CA PHE A 96 4.09 10.76 12.16
C PHE A 96 3.83 10.93 13.66
N ASN A 97 2.64 10.56 14.08
CA ASN A 97 2.23 10.54 15.48
C ASN A 97 1.42 9.27 15.75
N ARG A 98 2.00 8.33 16.49
CA ARG A 98 1.33 7.07 16.80
C ARG A 98 0.01 7.26 17.57
N ALA A 99 -0.08 8.30 18.40
CA ALA A 99 -1.30 8.60 19.17
C ALA A 99 -2.44 9.18 18.32
N ALA A 100 -2.14 9.65 17.10
CA ALA A 100 -3.12 10.16 16.15
C ALA A 100 -3.55 9.11 15.10
N LEU A 101 -3.13 7.86 15.26
CA LEU A 101 -3.52 6.76 14.38
C LEU A 101 -4.92 6.26 14.76
N GLU A 102 -5.81 6.26 13.80
CA GLU A 102 -7.14 5.66 13.90
C GLU A 102 -7.12 4.25 13.32
N PRO A 103 -7.57 3.24 14.07
CA PRO A 103 -7.53 1.85 13.60
C PRO A 103 -8.51 1.61 12.46
N MET A 104 -8.06 0.85 11.49
CA MET A 104 -8.83 0.37 10.35
C MET A 104 -8.56 -1.14 10.19
N ASP A 105 -9.50 -1.95 10.57
CA ASP A 105 -9.41 -3.40 10.44
C ASP A 105 -9.99 -3.88 9.10
N THR A 106 -9.79 -5.16 8.79
CA THR A 106 -10.29 -5.80 7.57
C THR A 106 -11.77 -5.47 7.31
N GLY A 107 -12.06 -5.00 6.09
CA GLY A 107 -13.40 -4.56 5.67
C GLY A 107 -13.65 -3.06 5.86
N THR A 108 -12.79 -2.33 6.58
CA THR A 108 -12.94 -0.88 6.75
C THR A 108 -12.56 -0.15 5.47
N PHE A 109 -13.34 0.87 5.14
CA PHE A 109 -13.05 1.85 4.08
C PHE A 109 -12.66 3.19 4.71
N GLY A 110 -11.67 3.84 4.10
CA GLY A 110 -11.26 5.21 4.43
C GLY A 110 -10.84 5.98 3.18
N MET A 111 -10.69 7.28 3.32
CA MET A 111 -10.26 8.15 2.25
C MET A 111 -9.29 9.19 2.79
N ALA A 112 -8.12 9.31 2.15
CA ALA A 112 -7.20 10.43 2.36
C ALA A 112 -7.43 11.46 1.26
N PRO A 113 -7.84 12.70 1.59
CA PRO A 113 -8.12 13.73 0.59
C PRO A 113 -6.86 14.13 -0.18
N LYS A 114 -7.08 14.50 -1.44
CA LYS A 114 -6.06 15.07 -2.32
C LYS A 114 -5.21 16.12 -1.59
N ASP A 115 -3.89 16.06 -1.81
CA ASP A 115 -2.88 16.98 -1.28
C ASP A 115 -2.81 17.05 0.27
N MET A 116 -3.64 16.29 0.97
CA MET A 116 -3.59 16.20 2.42
C MET A 116 -2.54 15.20 2.88
N ALA A 117 -1.60 15.67 3.69
CA ALA A 117 -0.56 14.80 4.23
C ALA A 117 -1.16 13.81 5.23
N HIS A 118 -0.78 12.54 5.08
CA HIS A 118 -1.21 11.45 5.95
C HIS A 118 -0.10 10.42 6.10
N PHE A 119 -0.25 9.56 7.10
CA PHE A 119 0.69 8.51 7.45
C PHE A 119 -0.06 7.30 7.98
N ALA A 120 0.60 6.15 8.05
CA ALA A 120 -0.06 4.92 8.48
C ALA A 120 0.88 3.95 9.19
N TRP A 121 0.30 2.93 9.79
CA TRP A 121 1.02 1.84 10.42
C TRP A 121 0.29 0.52 10.23
N SER A 122 1.02 -0.47 9.72
CA SER A 122 0.55 -1.86 9.61
C SER A 122 0.93 -2.61 10.87
N LYS A 123 -0.02 -2.83 11.77
CA LYS A 123 0.22 -3.58 13.01
C LYS A 123 0.54 -5.05 12.73
N THR A 124 -0.14 -5.63 11.74
CA THR A 124 0.10 -6.99 11.25
C THR A 124 0.47 -6.94 9.77
N GLU A 125 0.78 -8.07 9.14
CA GLU A 125 0.81 -8.16 7.69
C GLU A 125 -0.53 -7.68 7.12
N THR A 126 -0.49 -6.72 6.20
CA THR A 126 -1.67 -5.99 5.74
C THR A 126 -1.74 -5.97 4.22
N ILE A 127 -2.94 -6.07 3.70
CA ILE A 127 -3.26 -5.85 2.29
C ILE A 127 -4.29 -4.72 2.21
N LEU A 128 -3.91 -3.64 1.54
CA LEU A 128 -4.77 -2.50 1.25
C LEU A 128 -5.16 -2.54 -0.22
N GLN A 129 -6.40 -2.23 -0.54
CA GLN A 129 -6.83 -1.98 -1.92
C GLN A 129 -7.04 -0.49 -2.11
N ILE A 130 -6.34 0.07 -3.08
CA ILE A 130 -6.40 1.47 -3.46
C ILE A 130 -7.10 1.58 -4.82
N HIS A 131 -8.00 2.54 -4.96
CA HIS A 131 -8.68 2.79 -6.23
C HIS A 131 -8.94 4.27 -6.46
N GLY A 132 -9.05 4.65 -7.71
CA GLY A 132 -9.29 6.05 -8.11
C GLY A 132 -9.23 6.24 -9.61
N ILE A 133 -9.10 7.51 -9.99
CA ILE A 133 -8.85 7.93 -11.38
C ILE A 133 -7.45 8.53 -11.43
N GLY A 134 -6.58 7.96 -12.26
CA GLY A 134 -5.17 8.38 -12.37
C GLY A 134 -4.96 9.84 -12.83
N PRO A 135 -3.76 10.38 -12.69
CA PRO A 135 -2.56 9.69 -12.23
C PRO A 135 -2.46 9.65 -10.69
N PHE A 136 -2.06 8.50 -10.15
CA PHE A 136 -1.74 8.33 -8.74
C PHE A 136 -0.22 8.38 -8.56
N ALA A 137 0.23 9.20 -7.63
CA ALA A 137 1.61 9.33 -7.23
C ALA A 137 1.69 9.58 -5.73
N SER A 138 2.82 9.32 -5.11
CA SER A 138 3.06 9.71 -3.72
C SER A 138 4.27 10.63 -3.61
N THR A 139 4.15 11.69 -2.84
CA THR A 139 5.24 12.62 -2.53
C THR A 139 5.50 12.61 -1.03
N ILE A 140 6.72 12.24 -0.64
CA ILE A 140 7.13 12.23 0.76
C ILE A 140 7.27 13.68 1.26
N VAL A 141 6.68 13.95 2.40
CA VAL A 141 6.61 15.31 2.97
C VAL A 141 7.93 15.74 3.60
N GLU A 142 8.65 14.81 4.24
CA GLU A 142 9.89 15.05 4.95
C GLU A 142 10.97 14.07 4.47
N PRO A 143 12.25 14.40 4.54
CA PRO A 143 13.32 13.52 4.08
C PRO A 143 13.27 12.15 4.77
N VAL A 144 13.31 11.10 3.96
CA VAL A 144 13.38 9.70 4.37
C VAL A 144 14.59 9.06 3.72
N TYR A 145 15.31 8.24 4.46
CA TYR A 145 16.50 7.52 3.99
C TYR A 145 16.28 6.03 4.14
N GLU A 146 16.70 5.27 3.16
CA GLU A 146 16.62 3.82 3.12
C GLU A 146 18.02 3.22 3.22
N LEU A 147 18.20 2.26 4.13
CA LEU A 147 19.39 1.43 4.26
C LEU A 147 19.20 0.16 3.43
N THR A 148 20.16 -0.12 2.55
CA THR A 148 20.22 -1.36 1.77
C THR A 148 21.62 -1.96 1.85
N ASP A 149 21.80 -3.13 1.24
CA ASP A 149 23.12 -3.76 1.04
C ASP A 149 24.05 -2.92 0.14
N LYS A 150 23.50 -2.01 -0.64
CA LYS A 150 24.23 -1.09 -1.56
C LYS A 150 24.51 0.28 -0.96
N GLY A 151 24.03 0.55 0.25
CA GLY A 151 24.23 1.84 0.92
C GLY A 151 22.93 2.49 1.36
N ILE A 152 23.01 3.80 1.63
CA ILE A 152 21.88 4.61 2.09
C ILE A 152 21.41 5.51 0.95
N PHE A 153 20.12 5.53 0.71
CA PHE A 153 19.47 6.29 -0.37
C PHE A 153 18.40 7.21 0.20
N SER A 154 18.19 8.37 -0.40
CA SER A 154 17.02 9.19 -0.07
C SER A 154 15.80 8.72 -0.86
N LEU A 155 14.63 8.77 -0.21
CA LEU A 155 13.34 8.51 -0.81
C LEU A 155 12.61 9.83 -1.07
N THR A 156 12.08 9.99 -2.27
CA THR A 156 11.23 11.12 -2.64
C THR A 156 9.78 10.71 -2.85
N SER A 157 9.55 9.40 -2.99
CA SER A 157 8.23 8.80 -3.21
C SER A 157 8.16 7.43 -2.56
N LEU A 158 6.97 7.05 -2.11
CA LEU A 158 6.69 5.71 -1.59
C LEU A 158 6.43 4.67 -2.70
N LEU A 159 6.28 5.10 -3.95
CA LEU A 159 5.96 4.25 -5.09
C LEU A 159 7.08 4.16 -6.13
N LEU A 160 8.14 4.93 -5.96
CA LEU A 160 9.29 4.93 -6.87
C LEU A 160 10.56 4.50 -6.14
N PRO A 161 11.52 3.88 -6.86
CA PRO A 161 12.80 3.54 -6.27
C PRO A 161 13.50 4.77 -5.72
N GLY A 162 14.10 4.62 -4.56
CA GLY A 162 15.02 5.62 -4.01
C GLY A 162 16.15 5.91 -4.99
N ARG A 163 16.55 7.17 -5.11
CA ARG A 163 17.74 7.54 -5.88
C ARG A 163 18.92 7.71 -4.93
N PRO A 164 20.12 7.28 -5.32
CA PRO A 164 21.31 7.59 -4.54
C PRO A 164 21.43 9.11 -4.40
N THR A 165 21.56 9.60 -3.18
CA THR A 165 21.93 10.99 -2.95
C THR A 165 23.43 11.09 -2.77
N SER A 166 24.02 12.05 -3.43
CA SER A 166 25.46 12.21 -3.48
C SER A 166 26.08 12.86 -2.24
N SER A 167 25.34 13.20 -1.21
CA SER A 167 25.91 13.96 -0.10
C SER A 167 25.41 13.46 1.25
N ASN A 168 26.34 12.91 2.01
CA ASN A 168 26.26 12.61 3.44
C ASN A 168 24.84 12.32 3.97
N PRO A 169 24.33 11.09 3.79
CA PRO A 169 23.10 10.69 4.46
C PRO A 169 23.29 10.88 5.96
N PRO A 170 22.26 11.28 6.70
CA PRO A 170 22.35 11.41 8.14
C PRO A 170 22.78 10.09 8.77
N ASP A 171 23.60 10.13 9.81
CA ASP A 171 23.97 8.96 10.61
C ASP A 171 22.79 8.56 11.52
N CYS A 172 21.78 7.96 10.91
CA CYS A 172 20.57 7.52 11.63
C CYS A 172 20.45 6.01 11.74
N PHE A 173 21.41 5.25 11.23
CA PHE A 173 21.41 3.80 11.32
C PHE A 173 22.51 3.27 12.25
N ALA A 174 22.12 2.80 13.43
CA ALA A 174 23.04 2.14 14.35
C ALA A 174 23.39 0.69 13.94
N LEU A 175 22.51 0.04 13.17
CA LEU A 175 22.72 -1.32 12.65
C LEU A 175 23.00 -1.28 11.16
N LYS A 176 23.83 -2.22 10.72
CA LYS A 176 24.13 -2.47 9.29
C LYS A 176 23.32 -3.66 8.78
N VAL A 177 23.16 -3.75 7.47
CA VAL A 177 22.68 -4.97 6.82
C VAL A 177 23.55 -6.16 7.26
N ASN A 178 22.94 -7.32 7.46
CA ASN A 178 23.52 -8.55 8.01
C ASN A 178 23.81 -8.54 9.52
N ALA A 179 23.45 -7.48 10.27
CA ALA A 179 23.51 -7.51 11.73
C ALA A 179 22.54 -8.57 12.28
N LYS A 180 23.02 -9.43 13.19
CA LYS A 180 22.19 -10.42 13.88
C LYS A 180 21.47 -9.75 15.04
N VAL A 181 20.18 -9.95 15.15
CA VAL A 181 19.32 -9.31 16.15
C VAL A 181 18.33 -10.29 16.75
N LEU A 182 17.87 -9.96 17.97
CA LEU A 182 16.78 -10.62 18.66
C LEU A 182 15.72 -9.56 18.97
N GLY A 183 14.50 -9.76 18.53
CA GLY A 183 13.36 -8.90 18.81
C GLY A 183 12.19 -9.68 19.40
N GLU A 184 11.06 -9.03 19.56
CA GLU A 184 9.81 -9.62 20.04
C GLU A 184 9.38 -10.82 19.16
N PHE A 185 9.65 -10.76 17.88
CA PHE A 185 9.30 -11.81 16.92
C PHE A 185 10.37 -12.90 16.77
N GLY A 186 11.39 -12.93 17.62
CA GLY A 186 12.48 -13.92 17.61
C GLY A 186 13.78 -13.40 17.00
N GLU A 187 14.65 -14.35 16.65
CA GLU A 187 15.95 -14.06 16.03
C GLU A 187 15.83 -13.78 14.54
N GLY A 188 16.66 -12.89 14.05
CA GLY A 188 16.72 -12.57 12.64
C GLY A 188 17.96 -11.82 12.23
N VAL A 189 18.00 -11.45 10.97
CA VAL A 189 19.07 -10.68 10.35
C VAL A 189 18.49 -9.41 9.75
N VAL A 190 19.15 -8.28 9.98
CA VAL A 190 18.79 -7.01 9.34
C VAL A 190 19.06 -7.12 7.84
N VAL A 191 18.03 -6.95 7.04
CA VAL A 191 18.11 -6.97 5.57
C VAL A 191 17.89 -5.60 4.94
N GLY A 192 17.51 -4.62 5.74
CA GLY A 192 17.34 -3.24 5.33
C GLY A 192 16.90 -2.36 6.49
N GLY A 193 16.63 -1.11 6.20
CA GLY A 193 16.15 -0.18 7.21
C GLY A 193 15.64 1.11 6.58
N ARG A 194 14.97 1.90 7.39
CA ARG A 194 14.47 3.21 7.00
C ARG A 194 14.55 4.18 8.16
N CYS A 195 14.93 5.41 7.87
CA CYS A 195 14.91 6.46 8.87
C CYS A 195 14.30 7.76 8.32
N SER A 196 13.62 8.47 9.19
CA SER A 196 13.13 9.82 8.98
C SER A 196 13.56 10.69 10.17
N PRO A 197 14.61 11.48 10.04
CA PRO A 197 15.13 12.30 11.15
C PRO A 197 14.09 13.29 11.69
N SER A 198 13.32 13.92 10.81
CA SER A 198 12.25 14.88 11.19
C SER A 198 11.14 14.25 12.01
N ASN A 199 10.88 12.96 11.82
CA ASN A 199 9.88 12.18 12.56
C ASN A 199 10.51 11.39 13.71
N GLN A 200 11.83 11.44 13.90
CA GLN A 200 12.57 10.66 14.91
C GLN A 200 12.30 9.15 14.79
N ILE A 201 12.16 8.67 13.56
CA ILE A 201 11.87 7.27 13.27
C ILE A 201 13.11 6.63 12.66
N THR A 202 13.55 5.51 13.25
CA THR A 202 14.48 4.57 12.63
C THR A 202 13.94 3.18 12.83
N GLN A 203 13.69 2.48 11.74
CA GLN A 203 13.22 1.10 11.72
C GLN A 203 14.16 0.23 10.90
N TYR A 204 14.26 -1.02 11.29
CA TYR A 204 15.00 -2.07 10.61
C TYR A 204 14.05 -3.14 10.10
N TRP A 205 14.28 -3.56 8.88
CA TRP A 205 13.59 -4.68 8.27
C TRP A 205 14.39 -5.94 8.56
N VAL A 206 13.79 -6.86 9.29
CA VAL A 206 14.44 -8.05 9.84
C VAL A 206 13.84 -9.28 9.19
N GLN A 207 14.70 -10.19 8.74
CA GLN A 207 14.31 -11.48 8.17
C GLN A 207 14.67 -12.60 9.14
N LYS A 208 13.69 -13.45 9.46
CA LYS A 208 13.88 -14.68 10.25
C LYS A 208 14.39 -15.84 9.38
N ALA A 209 14.84 -16.92 10.01
CA ALA A 209 15.32 -18.12 9.32
C ALA A 209 14.24 -18.79 8.44
N ASN A 210 12.96 -18.69 8.81
CA ASN A 210 11.82 -19.19 8.03
C ASN A 210 11.34 -18.23 6.91
N SER A 211 12.15 -17.24 6.59
CA SER A 211 11.87 -16.20 5.58
C SER A 211 10.76 -15.20 5.94
N GLU A 212 10.14 -15.32 7.11
CA GLU A 212 9.25 -14.27 7.61
C GLU A 212 10.02 -12.97 7.82
N ARG A 213 9.34 -11.85 7.63
CA ARG A 213 9.91 -10.51 7.75
C ARG A 213 9.04 -9.63 8.61
N PHE A 214 9.66 -8.68 9.28
CA PHE A 214 8.97 -7.69 10.10
C PHE A 214 9.81 -6.42 10.22
N TRP A 215 9.14 -5.32 10.58
CA TRP A 215 9.79 -4.07 10.91
C TRP A 215 9.89 -3.90 12.42
N ALA A 216 11.05 -3.45 12.89
CA ALA A 216 11.27 -3.14 14.28
C ALA A 216 12.13 -1.89 14.45
N SER A 217 11.87 -1.12 15.50
CA SER A 217 12.75 -0.03 15.93
C SER A 217 14.00 -0.57 16.62
N LEU A 218 15.03 0.26 16.73
CA LEU A 218 16.25 -0.12 17.47
C LEU A 218 15.96 -0.52 18.93
N GLN A 219 14.95 0.12 19.55
CA GLN A 219 14.58 -0.16 20.94
C GLN A 219 13.95 -1.54 21.13
N GLU A 220 13.35 -2.09 20.08
CA GLU A 220 12.71 -3.42 20.05
C GLU A 220 13.71 -4.53 19.71
N LEU A 221 14.97 -4.17 19.37
CA LEU A 221 16.01 -5.10 18.93
C LEU A 221 17.18 -5.15 19.93
N LYS A 222 17.69 -6.35 20.19
CA LYS A 222 18.96 -6.59 20.88
C LYS A 222 19.97 -7.09 19.87
N ILE A 223 21.17 -6.50 19.86
CA ILE A 223 22.29 -6.95 19.02
C ILE A 223 22.86 -8.22 19.64
N ARG A 224 23.19 -9.19 18.81
CA ARG A 224 23.87 -10.44 19.21
C ARG A 224 25.31 -10.49 18.74
#